data_c502a8a31c8940fc6266e7f6f4f15a9f
#
_entry.id   c502a8a31c8940fc6266e7f6f4f15a9f
#
_cell.length_a   1.000
_cell.length_b   1.000
_cell.length_c   1.000
_cell.angle_alpha   90.00
_cell.angle_beta   90.00
_cell.angle_gamma   90.00
#
_symmetry.space_group_name_H-M   'P 1'
#
loop_
_entity.id
_entity.type
_entity.pdbx_description
1 polymer ?
#
loop_
_entity_poly.entity_id
_entity_poly.type
_entity_poly.pdbx_seq_one_letter_code
_entity_poly.pdbx_strand_id
1 'polypeptide(L)'
;IWPASQRVFDAAVEKAYANGRKIEWQEVLAGQKAFDNVNEWLPEKTIEMFDEFGIGIKGPLTTPVGGGIRSINVAIRQKLDLYTCLRPLRWFKGVETPTKNPGNVDIALFRENTEDVYSGKELEVNSEDVDKLNKFLKEEFNWEIRNDSGIGIKPISKTASERLIRSALNYAVENNKKNLAIVHKGNIMKFTEGAFRAWGYELVKNEFSDVAISWEDCSGDEGDKILVQDV
;
A
#
# COMPACT_ATOMS: atom_id res chain seq x y z
N ILE A 1 -17.20 1.65 16.97
CA ILE A 1 -16.26 0.51 16.77
C ILE A 1 -15.06 0.69 17.70
N TRP A 2 -14.33 1.82 17.68
CA TRP A 2 -13.09 2.01 18.41
C TRP A 2 -13.15 1.72 19.93
N PRO A 3 -14.13 2.23 20.72
CA PRO A 3 -14.19 1.90 22.14
C PRO A 3 -14.36 0.40 22.44
N ALA A 4 -15.04 -0.34 21.55
CA ALA A 4 -15.16 -1.79 21.67
C ALA A 4 -13.83 -2.49 21.38
N SER A 5 -13.07 -2.00 20.37
CA SER A 5 -11.75 -2.53 20.06
C SER A 5 -10.76 -2.31 21.20
N GLN A 6 -10.73 -1.13 21.80
CA GLN A 6 -9.90 -0.85 22.99
C GLN A 6 -10.16 -1.84 24.12
N ARG A 7 -11.44 -2.07 24.46
CA ARG A 7 -11.82 -3.04 25.50
C ARG A 7 -11.34 -4.45 25.20
N VAL A 8 -11.39 -4.87 23.93
CA VAL A 8 -10.89 -6.19 23.50
C VAL A 8 -9.38 -6.27 23.65
N PHE A 9 -8.64 -5.24 23.22
CA PHE A 9 -7.18 -5.21 23.37
C PHE A 9 -6.75 -5.19 24.82
N ASP A 10 -7.38 -4.36 25.67
CA ASP A 10 -7.07 -4.28 27.08
C ASP A 10 -7.32 -5.62 27.78
N ALA A 11 -8.45 -6.26 27.52
CA ALA A 11 -8.78 -7.59 28.07
C ALA A 11 -7.81 -8.68 27.57
N ALA A 12 -7.37 -8.62 26.32
CA ALA A 12 -6.40 -9.55 25.78
C ALA A 12 -5.02 -9.41 26.44
N VAL A 13 -4.57 -8.17 26.64
CA VAL A 13 -3.31 -7.87 27.33
C VAL A 13 -3.36 -8.29 28.80
N GLU A 14 -4.44 -7.97 29.51
CA GLU A 14 -4.65 -8.41 30.88
C GLU A 14 -4.60 -9.93 31.01
N LYS A 15 -5.31 -10.65 30.12
CA LYS A 15 -5.32 -12.11 30.11
C LYS A 15 -3.95 -12.71 29.79
N ALA A 16 -3.19 -12.11 28.85
CA ALA A 16 -1.91 -12.64 28.44
C ALA A 16 -0.77 -12.37 29.43
N TYR A 17 -0.83 -11.25 30.16
CA TYR A 17 0.27 -10.77 30.98
C TYR A 17 -0.06 -10.61 32.48
N ALA A 18 -1.25 -11.00 32.90
CA ALA A 18 -1.67 -11.03 34.33
C ALA A 18 -1.28 -9.73 35.09
N ASN A 19 -1.68 -8.58 34.57
CA ASN A 19 -1.37 -7.23 35.10
C ASN A 19 0.11 -6.78 35.02
N GLY A 20 0.99 -7.60 34.40
CA GLY A 20 2.39 -7.22 34.19
C GLY A 20 2.60 -6.19 33.09
N ARG A 21 1.62 -6.00 32.22
CA ARG A 21 1.65 -5.03 31.10
C ARG A 21 0.27 -4.41 30.90
N LYS A 22 0.24 -3.19 30.40
CA LYS A 22 -0.98 -2.49 29.98
C LYS A 22 -0.71 -1.71 28.70
N ILE A 23 -1.77 -1.41 27.93
CA ILE A 23 -1.69 -0.45 26.83
C ILE A 23 -2.04 0.92 27.40
N GLU A 24 -1.19 1.90 27.18
CA GLU A 24 -1.48 3.29 27.43
C GLU A 24 -1.93 3.95 26.13
N TRP A 25 -3.22 4.27 26.07
CA TRP A 25 -3.84 4.82 24.88
C TRP A 25 -3.65 6.33 24.83
N GLN A 26 -3.01 6.80 23.74
CA GLN A 26 -2.90 8.22 23.44
C GLN A 26 -3.81 8.54 22.25
N GLU A 27 -4.87 9.31 22.48
CA GLU A 27 -5.77 9.74 21.40
C GLU A 27 -5.18 10.95 20.67
N VAL A 28 -5.16 10.88 19.33
CA VAL A 28 -4.83 11.99 18.43
C VAL A 28 -5.98 12.24 17.47
N LEU A 29 -6.11 13.47 16.99
CA LEU A 29 -7.26 13.92 16.21
C LEU A 29 -7.01 13.81 14.71
N ALA A 30 -8.00 13.31 13.96
CA ALA A 30 -8.03 13.32 12.50
C ALA A 30 -9.48 13.30 11.98
N GLY A 31 -9.70 13.80 10.77
CA GLY A 31 -11.00 13.84 10.13
C GLY A 31 -11.95 14.86 10.74
N GLN A 32 -13.25 14.59 10.71
CA GLN A 32 -14.28 15.53 11.17
C GLN A 32 -14.05 15.94 12.64
N LYS A 33 -13.70 15.00 13.51
CA LYS A 33 -13.42 15.30 14.92
C LYS A 33 -12.28 16.31 15.10
N ALA A 34 -11.25 16.23 14.26
CA ALA A 34 -10.17 17.21 14.29
C ALA A 34 -10.66 18.58 13.80
N PHE A 35 -11.39 18.60 12.70
CA PHE A 35 -11.92 19.84 12.14
C PHE A 35 -12.84 20.58 13.12
N ASP A 36 -13.73 19.85 13.80
CA ASP A 36 -14.67 20.42 14.77
C ASP A 36 -13.96 20.99 16.03
N ASN A 37 -12.79 20.45 16.38
CA ASN A 37 -12.06 20.86 17.59
C ASN A 37 -10.99 21.93 17.32
N VAL A 38 -10.27 21.82 16.21
CA VAL A 38 -9.07 22.66 15.92
C VAL A 38 -9.09 23.28 14.52
N ASN A 39 -10.17 23.11 13.77
CA ASN A 39 -10.35 23.61 12.40
C ASN A 39 -9.30 23.10 11.39
N GLU A 40 -8.73 21.93 11.66
CA GLU A 40 -7.79 21.23 10.78
C GLU A 40 -8.24 19.78 10.57
N TRP A 41 -8.19 19.29 9.33
CA TRP A 41 -8.56 17.90 9.03
C TRP A 41 -7.52 16.88 9.48
N LEU A 42 -6.26 17.28 9.50
CA LEU A 42 -5.13 16.47 9.95
C LEU A 42 -4.08 17.36 10.62
N PRO A 43 -4.18 17.57 11.93
CA PRO A 43 -3.21 18.36 12.69
C PRO A 43 -1.81 17.74 12.59
N GLU A 44 -0.78 18.58 12.49
CA GLU A 44 0.62 18.14 12.42
C GLU A 44 1.01 17.31 13.66
N LYS A 45 0.52 17.70 14.83
CA LYS A 45 0.73 16.93 16.06
C LYS A 45 0.30 15.46 15.95
N THR A 46 -0.69 15.16 15.13
CA THR A 46 -1.12 13.77 14.90
C THR A 46 -0.04 12.98 14.16
N ILE A 47 0.62 13.60 13.20
CA ILE A 47 1.74 12.99 12.46
C ILE A 47 2.95 12.82 13.38
N GLU A 48 3.30 13.85 14.14
CA GLU A 48 4.41 13.80 15.12
C GLU A 48 4.25 12.66 16.12
N MET A 49 3.04 12.46 16.65
CA MET A 49 2.75 11.39 17.60
C MET A 49 2.85 10.00 16.98
N PHE A 50 2.42 9.83 15.71
CA PHE A 50 2.61 8.57 14.99
C PHE A 50 4.09 8.26 14.74
N ASP A 51 4.87 9.28 14.40
CA ASP A 51 6.32 9.16 14.18
C ASP A 51 7.05 8.83 15.49
N GLU A 52 6.73 9.54 16.57
CA GLU A 52 7.32 9.33 17.90
C GLU A 52 7.07 7.91 18.44
N PHE A 53 5.84 7.42 18.35
CA PHE A 53 5.49 6.10 18.88
C PHE A 53 5.76 4.95 17.90
N GLY A 54 5.90 5.22 16.62
CA GLY A 54 6.13 4.21 15.58
C GLY A 54 4.98 3.21 15.40
N ILE A 55 3.86 3.39 16.12
CA ILE A 55 2.68 2.54 16.02
C ILE A 55 1.41 3.37 16.26
N GLY A 56 0.37 3.07 15.49
CA GLY A 56 -0.92 3.73 15.67
C GLY A 56 -2.07 2.90 15.11
N ILE A 57 -3.24 3.07 15.69
CA ILE A 57 -4.48 2.44 15.22
C ILE A 57 -5.46 3.53 14.80
N LYS A 58 -5.97 3.39 13.58
CA LYS A 58 -6.90 4.33 12.98
C LYS A 58 -8.21 3.64 12.61
N GLY A 59 -9.32 4.24 13.00
CA GLY A 59 -10.64 3.88 12.50
C GLY A 59 -10.87 4.41 11.08
N PRO A 60 -12.05 4.13 10.48
CA PRO A 60 -12.44 4.74 9.21
C PRO A 60 -12.57 6.27 9.38
N LEU A 61 -12.02 7.01 8.43
CA LEU A 61 -12.14 8.46 8.32
C LEU A 61 -12.95 8.81 7.08
N THR A 62 -13.90 9.69 7.22
CA THR A 62 -14.64 10.26 6.10
C THR A 62 -13.85 11.44 5.54
N THR A 63 -13.54 11.39 4.26
CA THR A 63 -13.03 12.54 3.51
C THR A 63 -14.23 13.22 2.86
N PRO A 64 -14.42 14.54 3.02
CA PRO A 64 -15.48 15.26 2.33
C PRO A 64 -15.38 15.06 0.82
N VAL A 65 -16.52 14.82 0.18
CA VAL A 65 -16.60 14.73 -1.28
C VAL A 65 -16.73 16.13 -1.84
N GLY A 66 -15.78 16.54 -2.68
CA GLY A 66 -15.71 17.89 -3.27
C GLY A 66 -14.83 18.85 -2.47
N GLY A 67 -14.41 19.94 -3.13
CA GLY A 67 -13.62 21.00 -2.49
C GLY A 67 -12.10 20.79 -2.42
N GLY A 68 -11.52 19.86 -3.20
CA GLY A 68 -10.06 19.75 -3.35
C GLY A 68 -9.30 19.21 -2.13
N ILE A 69 -10.01 18.70 -1.12
CA ILE A 69 -9.38 18.11 0.07
C ILE A 69 -8.85 16.71 -0.29
N ARG A 70 -7.53 16.56 -0.24
CA ARG A 70 -6.90 15.25 -0.42
C ARG A 70 -7.32 14.28 0.69
N SER A 71 -7.40 12.99 0.35
CA SER A 71 -7.70 11.94 1.32
C SER A 71 -6.74 12.00 2.52
N ILE A 72 -7.29 12.16 3.73
CA ILE A 72 -6.53 12.17 4.97
C ILE A 72 -5.71 10.88 5.11
N ASN A 73 -6.25 9.75 4.66
CA ASN A 73 -5.54 8.47 4.67
C ASN A 73 -4.29 8.51 3.78
N VAL A 74 -4.39 9.11 2.60
CA VAL A 74 -3.24 9.26 1.69
C VAL A 74 -2.22 10.22 2.30
N ALA A 75 -2.66 11.33 2.89
CA ALA A 75 -1.78 12.28 3.55
C ALA A 75 -0.95 11.64 4.70
N ILE A 76 -1.60 10.84 5.56
CA ILE A 76 -0.91 10.11 6.64
C ILE A 76 0.15 9.17 6.07
N ARG A 77 -0.20 8.39 5.04
CA ARG A 77 0.71 7.42 4.41
C ARG A 77 1.93 8.09 3.77
N GLN A 78 1.72 9.23 3.12
CA GLN A 78 2.80 9.99 2.48
C GLN A 78 3.70 10.67 3.51
N LYS A 79 3.12 11.34 4.51
CA LYS A 79 3.88 12.05 5.55
C LYS A 79 4.74 11.12 6.41
N LEU A 80 4.27 9.90 6.67
CA LEU A 80 4.97 8.88 7.46
C LEU A 80 5.71 7.85 6.59
N ASP A 81 5.76 8.03 5.29
CA ASP A 81 6.35 7.08 4.32
C ASP A 81 5.91 5.62 4.54
N LEU A 82 4.62 5.41 4.78
CA LEU A 82 4.03 4.07 4.96
C LEU A 82 3.91 3.37 3.60
N TYR A 83 5.04 2.94 3.06
CA TYR A 83 5.16 2.46 1.68
C TYR A 83 4.49 1.10 1.42
N THR A 84 4.30 0.28 2.44
CA THR A 84 3.66 -1.03 2.29
C THR A 84 2.26 -1.05 2.93
N CYS A 85 1.24 -1.36 2.13
CA CYS A 85 -0.07 -1.71 2.65
C CYS A 85 -0.21 -3.23 2.67
N LEU A 86 0.04 -3.84 3.82
CA LEU A 86 -0.10 -5.28 4.03
C LEU A 86 -1.54 -5.64 4.40
N ARG A 87 -2.14 -6.57 3.64
CA ARG A 87 -3.48 -7.11 3.89
C ARG A 87 -3.45 -8.63 3.93
N PRO A 88 -3.43 -9.26 5.13
CA PRO A 88 -3.61 -10.69 5.26
C PRO A 88 -5.06 -11.05 4.92
N LEU A 89 -5.24 -11.96 3.99
CA LEU A 89 -6.53 -12.46 3.54
C LEU A 89 -6.63 -13.94 3.84
N ARG A 90 -7.53 -14.32 4.73
CA ARG A 90 -7.85 -15.71 5.05
C ARG A 90 -9.33 -15.85 5.34
N TRP A 91 -9.83 -17.04 5.11
CA TRP A 91 -11.20 -17.34 5.47
C TRP A 91 -11.34 -17.67 6.95
N PHE A 92 -12.48 -17.28 7.52
CA PHE A 92 -12.86 -17.62 8.89
C PHE A 92 -14.04 -18.59 8.86
N LYS A 93 -13.92 -19.69 9.59
CA LYS A 93 -14.97 -20.71 9.68
C LYS A 93 -16.31 -20.09 10.10
N GLY A 94 -17.37 -20.39 9.33
CA GLY A 94 -18.71 -19.87 9.57
C GLY A 94 -19.07 -18.60 8.79
N VAL A 95 -18.12 -18.02 8.05
CA VAL A 95 -18.38 -16.89 7.15
C VAL A 95 -18.71 -17.42 5.76
N GLU A 96 -19.88 -17.04 5.23
CA GLU A 96 -20.28 -17.36 3.85
C GLU A 96 -19.39 -16.64 2.84
N THR A 97 -19.04 -17.33 1.76
CA THR A 97 -18.19 -16.81 0.68
C THR A 97 -18.52 -17.48 -0.64
N PRO A 98 -18.40 -16.79 -1.78
CA PRO A 98 -18.58 -17.41 -3.10
C PRO A 98 -17.44 -18.35 -3.51
N THR A 99 -16.36 -18.42 -2.74
CA THR A 99 -15.19 -19.26 -3.01
C THR A 99 -15.54 -20.75 -2.77
N LYS A 100 -15.20 -21.63 -3.72
CA LYS A 100 -15.50 -23.08 -3.62
C LYS A 100 -14.77 -23.75 -2.46
N ASN A 101 -13.50 -23.42 -2.25
CA ASN A 101 -12.65 -23.99 -1.20
C ASN A 101 -12.03 -22.87 -0.35
N PRO A 102 -12.85 -22.18 0.47
CA PRO A 102 -12.40 -20.98 1.17
C PRO A 102 -11.30 -21.27 2.22
N GLY A 103 -11.27 -22.49 2.78
CA GLY A 103 -10.24 -22.90 3.74
C GLY A 103 -8.81 -22.89 3.17
N ASN A 104 -8.66 -22.89 1.84
CA ASN A 104 -7.36 -22.83 1.17
C ASN A 104 -6.87 -21.36 0.95
N VAL A 105 -7.70 -20.36 1.31
CA VAL A 105 -7.30 -18.95 1.14
C VAL A 105 -6.42 -18.52 2.30
N ASP A 106 -5.14 -18.31 2.01
CA ASP A 106 -4.13 -17.74 2.92
C ASP A 106 -3.17 -16.87 2.10
N ILE A 107 -3.58 -15.64 1.83
CA ILE A 107 -2.87 -14.69 0.97
C ILE A 107 -2.45 -13.48 1.81
N ALA A 108 -1.18 -13.10 1.72
CA ALA A 108 -0.68 -11.81 2.19
C ALA A 108 -0.51 -10.88 0.99
N LEU A 109 -1.37 -9.87 0.86
CA LEU A 109 -1.32 -8.92 -0.24
C LEU A 109 -0.49 -7.70 0.18
N PHE A 110 0.61 -7.49 -0.52
CA PHE A 110 1.48 -6.32 -0.40
C PHE A 110 1.16 -5.34 -1.52
N ARG A 111 0.81 -4.10 -1.18
CA ARG A 111 0.48 -3.07 -2.16
C ARG A 111 1.32 -1.84 -1.92
N GLU A 112 1.89 -1.30 -3.01
CA GLU A 112 2.52 0.02 -3.00
C GLU A 112 1.51 1.10 -2.59
N ASN A 113 1.96 2.07 -1.85
CA ASN A 113 1.09 2.99 -1.14
C ASN A 113 1.52 4.46 -1.23
N THR A 114 2.66 4.77 -1.82
CA THR A 114 3.26 6.12 -1.87
C THR A 114 3.43 6.65 -3.30
N GLU A 115 3.51 5.77 -4.28
CA GLU A 115 3.61 6.08 -5.69
C GLU A 115 2.37 5.62 -6.46
N ASP A 116 2.51 5.42 -7.76
CA ASP A 116 1.46 5.02 -8.67
C ASP A 116 0.29 6.04 -8.65
N VAL A 117 -0.93 5.58 -8.71
CA VAL A 117 -2.14 6.42 -8.61
C VAL A 117 -2.25 7.15 -7.27
N TYR A 118 -1.56 6.68 -6.24
CA TYR A 118 -1.55 7.31 -4.91
C TYR A 118 -0.59 8.49 -4.79
N SER A 119 0.21 8.78 -5.83
CA SER A 119 1.02 10.00 -5.88
C SER A 119 0.16 11.27 -5.85
N GLY A 120 -1.10 11.18 -6.29
CA GLY A 120 -2.07 12.26 -6.28
C GLY A 120 -1.65 13.47 -7.13
N LYS A 121 -0.81 13.23 -8.16
CA LYS A 121 -0.34 14.27 -9.09
C LYS A 121 -1.30 14.30 -10.27
N GLU A 122 -2.33 15.12 -10.16
CA GLU A 122 -3.36 15.23 -11.19
C GLU A 122 -3.75 16.68 -11.45
N LEU A 123 -4.20 16.94 -12.67
CA LEU A 123 -4.67 18.23 -13.15
C LEU A 123 -6.12 18.11 -13.60
N GLU A 124 -6.91 19.07 -13.19
CA GLU A 124 -8.34 19.13 -13.50
C GLU A 124 -8.57 19.52 -14.96
N VAL A 125 -9.58 18.91 -15.56
CA VAL A 125 -10.04 19.25 -16.90
C VAL A 125 -10.39 20.75 -17.01
N ASN A 126 -10.05 21.37 -18.14
CA ASN A 126 -10.24 22.79 -18.41
C ASN A 126 -9.48 23.75 -17.46
N SER A 127 -8.46 23.28 -16.75
CA SER A 127 -7.57 24.15 -15.99
C SER A 127 -6.44 24.68 -16.89
N GLU A 128 -5.89 25.86 -16.56
CA GLU A 128 -4.73 26.40 -17.27
C GLU A 128 -3.51 25.46 -17.22
N ASP A 129 -3.38 24.70 -16.16
CA ASP A 129 -2.24 23.78 -15.98
C ASP A 129 -2.37 22.53 -16.85
N VAL A 130 -3.60 22.01 -17.06
CA VAL A 130 -3.80 20.90 -18.02
C VAL A 130 -3.54 21.35 -19.45
N ASP A 131 -3.88 22.59 -19.79
CA ASP A 131 -3.61 23.16 -21.13
C ASP A 131 -2.10 23.33 -21.38
N LYS A 132 -1.35 23.82 -20.37
CA LYS A 132 0.11 23.90 -20.43
C LYS A 132 0.76 22.54 -20.60
N LEU A 133 0.28 21.55 -19.85
CA LEU A 133 0.79 20.17 -19.96
C LEU A 133 0.47 19.56 -21.32
N ASN A 134 -0.74 19.70 -21.83
CA ASN A 134 -1.14 19.22 -23.14
C ASN A 134 -0.29 19.83 -24.25
N LYS A 135 -0.05 21.14 -24.19
CA LYS A 135 0.83 21.81 -25.13
C LYS A 135 2.26 21.24 -25.09
N PHE A 136 2.83 21.09 -23.89
CA PHE A 136 4.16 20.51 -23.71
C PHE A 136 4.25 19.07 -24.27
N LEU A 137 3.27 18.22 -23.93
CA LEU A 137 3.24 16.83 -24.39
C LEU A 137 3.13 16.73 -25.92
N LYS A 138 2.39 17.64 -26.54
CA LYS A 138 2.27 17.70 -28.00
C LYS A 138 3.56 18.20 -28.67
N GLU A 139 4.16 19.28 -28.14
CA GLU A 139 5.36 19.91 -28.72
C GLU A 139 6.61 19.02 -28.56
N GLU A 140 6.80 18.42 -27.37
CA GLU A 140 8.03 17.67 -27.08
C GLU A 140 7.94 16.18 -27.41
N PHE A 141 6.76 15.55 -27.26
CA PHE A 141 6.60 14.11 -27.44
C PHE A 141 5.69 13.71 -28.61
N ASN A 142 5.04 14.69 -29.26
CA ASN A 142 4.01 14.45 -30.26
C ASN A 142 2.86 13.56 -29.76
N TRP A 143 2.51 13.71 -28.47
CA TRP A 143 1.38 13.03 -27.85
C TRP A 143 0.13 13.89 -27.98
N GLU A 144 -0.93 13.29 -28.45
CA GLU A 144 -2.23 13.94 -28.56
C GLU A 144 -3.17 13.37 -27.48
N ILE A 145 -3.54 14.23 -26.56
CA ILE A 145 -4.54 13.95 -25.50
C ILE A 145 -5.80 14.72 -25.85
N ARG A 146 -6.95 14.12 -25.60
CA ARG A 146 -8.24 14.80 -25.84
C ARG A 146 -8.36 16.03 -24.94
N ASN A 147 -8.86 17.13 -25.50
CA ASN A 147 -8.91 18.43 -24.81
C ASN A 147 -9.83 18.42 -23.57
N ASP A 148 -10.79 17.51 -23.51
CA ASP A 148 -11.73 17.32 -22.40
C ASP A 148 -11.24 16.27 -21.37
N SER A 149 -9.93 16.10 -21.25
CA SER A 149 -9.32 15.16 -20.31
C SER A 149 -8.75 15.85 -19.09
N GLY A 150 -9.01 15.32 -17.90
CA GLY A 150 -8.12 15.50 -16.76
C GLY A 150 -6.89 14.60 -16.91
N ILE A 151 -5.73 15.01 -16.39
CA ILE A 151 -4.48 14.26 -16.55
C ILE A 151 -3.88 13.94 -15.18
N GLY A 152 -3.54 12.66 -14.97
CA GLY A 152 -2.82 12.19 -13.80
C GLY A 152 -1.46 11.61 -14.16
N ILE A 153 -0.43 11.89 -13.35
CA ILE A 153 0.90 11.32 -13.51
C ILE A 153 1.05 10.11 -12.59
N LYS A 154 1.37 8.98 -13.19
CA LYS A 154 1.57 7.70 -12.53
C LYS A 154 3.07 7.32 -12.49
N PRO A 155 3.84 7.78 -11.48
CA PRO A 155 5.24 7.40 -11.36
C PRO A 155 5.37 6.00 -10.73
N ILE A 156 6.32 5.21 -11.22
CA ILE A 156 6.78 3.97 -10.60
C ILE A 156 8.30 4.01 -10.61
N SER A 157 8.92 4.00 -9.43
CA SER A 157 10.37 4.05 -9.30
C SER A 157 10.98 2.70 -8.93
N LYS A 158 12.25 2.49 -9.29
CA LYS A 158 13.02 1.30 -8.88
C LYS A 158 13.08 1.20 -7.36
N THR A 159 13.35 2.31 -6.67
CA THR A 159 13.47 2.37 -5.21
C THR A 159 12.21 1.92 -4.49
N ALA A 160 11.05 2.45 -4.87
CA ALA A 160 9.77 2.06 -4.24
C ALA A 160 9.38 0.63 -4.60
N SER A 161 9.62 0.21 -5.84
CA SER A 161 9.35 -1.16 -6.30
C SER A 161 10.18 -2.20 -5.52
N GLU A 162 11.48 -1.98 -5.42
CA GLU A 162 12.37 -2.89 -4.71
C GLU A 162 12.06 -2.97 -3.21
N ARG A 163 11.80 -1.84 -2.53
CA ARG A 163 11.49 -1.86 -1.10
C ARG A 163 10.19 -2.59 -0.79
N LEU A 164 9.17 -2.46 -1.66
CA LEU A 164 7.93 -3.22 -1.54
C LEU A 164 8.15 -4.72 -1.70
N ILE A 165 8.83 -5.12 -2.78
CA ILE A 165 9.07 -6.54 -3.10
C ILE A 165 10.00 -7.16 -2.05
N ARG A 166 11.02 -6.46 -1.59
CA ARG A 166 11.89 -6.90 -0.49
C ARG A 166 11.11 -7.14 0.80
N SER A 167 10.18 -6.25 1.14
CA SER A 167 9.28 -6.41 2.28
C SER A 167 8.41 -7.67 2.14
N ALA A 168 7.88 -7.94 0.95
CA ALA A 168 7.08 -9.12 0.68
C ALA A 168 7.89 -10.43 0.72
N LEU A 169 9.13 -10.42 0.21
CA LEU A 169 10.04 -11.57 0.27
C LEU A 169 10.46 -11.89 1.71
N ASN A 170 10.83 -10.87 2.50
CA ASN A 170 11.15 -11.06 3.92
C ASN A 170 9.96 -11.67 4.67
N TYR A 171 8.76 -11.15 4.45
CA TYR A 171 7.54 -11.72 5.03
C TYR A 171 7.33 -13.18 4.59
N ALA A 172 7.57 -13.49 3.32
CA ALA A 172 7.42 -14.84 2.80
C ALA A 172 8.40 -15.82 3.46
N VAL A 173 9.66 -15.40 3.67
CA VAL A 173 10.69 -16.18 4.40
C VAL A 173 10.25 -16.40 5.86
N GLU A 174 9.90 -15.32 6.58
CA GLU A 174 9.51 -15.37 7.99
C GLU A 174 8.26 -16.22 8.25
N ASN A 175 7.33 -16.26 7.29
CA ASN A 175 6.06 -16.96 7.39
C ASN A 175 6.02 -18.29 6.60
N ASN A 176 7.16 -18.78 6.12
CA ASN A 176 7.27 -20.02 5.36
C ASN A 176 6.33 -20.11 4.14
N LYS A 177 6.11 -18.98 3.46
CA LYS A 177 5.31 -18.95 2.22
C LYS A 177 6.14 -19.52 1.08
N LYS A 178 5.54 -20.30 0.21
CA LYS A 178 6.21 -20.98 -0.89
C LYS A 178 6.14 -20.24 -2.23
N ASN A 179 5.22 -19.28 -2.35
CA ASN A 179 4.99 -18.57 -3.60
C ASN A 179 4.90 -17.07 -3.36
N LEU A 180 5.43 -16.30 -4.30
CA LEU A 180 5.24 -14.85 -4.41
C LEU A 180 4.82 -14.51 -5.84
N ALA A 181 3.71 -13.79 -6.00
CA ALA A 181 3.25 -13.31 -7.31
C ALA A 181 3.46 -11.79 -7.42
N ILE A 182 4.16 -11.35 -8.45
CA ILE A 182 4.31 -9.96 -8.85
C ILE A 182 3.15 -9.63 -9.79
N VAL A 183 2.19 -8.85 -9.30
CA VAL A 183 0.99 -8.50 -10.06
C VAL A 183 1.18 -7.16 -10.76
N HIS A 184 1.04 -7.11 -12.08
CA HIS A 184 1.32 -5.91 -12.85
C HIS A 184 0.56 -5.87 -14.20
N LYS A 185 0.57 -4.72 -14.87
CA LYS A 185 0.02 -4.53 -16.22
C LYS A 185 1.11 -4.19 -17.25
N GLY A 186 2.25 -4.85 -17.17
CA GLY A 186 3.45 -4.57 -17.97
C GLY A 186 3.32 -4.85 -19.46
N ASN A 187 2.30 -5.62 -19.89
CA ASN A 187 2.03 -5.82 -21.30
C ASN A 187 1.53 -4.53 -22.02
N ILE A 188 0.94 -3.61 -21.27
CA ILE A 188 0.49 -2.29 -21.76
C ILE A 188 1.47 -1.20 -21.32
N MET A 189 1.78 -1.12 -20.03
CA MET A 189 2.60 -0.06 -19.44
C MET A 189 4.04 -0.57 -19.22
N LYS A 190 4.78 -0.69 -20.30
CA LYS A 190 6.09 -1.39 -20.32
C LYS A 190 7.17 -0.73 -19.48
N PHE A 191 7.19 0.61 -19.38
CA PHE A 191 8.24 1.37 -18.72
C PHE A 191 7.90 1.73 -17.25
N THR A 192 6.71 1.39 -16.79
CA THR A 192 6.28 1.53 -15.39
C THR A 192 5.99 0.16 -14.81
N GLU A 193 4.85 -0.43 -15.09
CA GLU A 193 4.44 -1.76 -14.63
C GLU A 193 5.41 -2.88 -15.07
N GLY A 194 5.86 -2.86 -16.33
CA GLY A 194 6.86 -3.81 -16.83
C GLY A 194 8.22 -3.63 -16.18
N ALA A 195 8.59 -2.39 -15.86
CA ALA A 195 9.79 -2.10 -15.07
C ALA A 195 9.68 -2.62 -13.64
N PHE A 196 8.53 -2.46 -12.97
CA PHE A 196 8.24 -3.03 -11.65
C PHE A 196 8.50 -4.55 -11.64
N ARG A 197 7.97 -5.27 -12.65
CA ARG A 197 8.24 -6.69 -12.83
C ARG A 197 9.75 -6.98 -12.95
N ALA A 198 10.43 -6.28 -13.85
CA ALA A 198 11.85 -6.51 -14.13
C ALA A 198 12.73 -6.27 -12.89
N TRP A 199 12.50 -5.17 -12.18
CA TRP A 199 13.20 -4.87 -10.93
C TRP A 199 12.92 -5.89 -9.84
N GLY A 200 11.71 -6.45 -9.79
CA GLY A 200 11.37 -7.53 -8.87
C GLY A 200 12.21 -8.78 -9.10
N TYR A 201 12.33 -9.23 -10.34
CA TYR A 201 13.18 -10.37 -10.68
C TYR A 201 14.67 -10.09 -10.48
N GLU A 202 15.12 -8.87 -10.81
CA GLU A 202 16.50 -8.45 -10.52
C GLU A 202 16.80 -8.50 -9.03
N LEU A 203 15.89 -8.04 -8.18
CA LEU A 203 16.01 -8.10 -6.73
C LEU A 203 16.11 -9.54 -6.22
N VAL A 204 15.24 -10.43 -6.70
CA VAL A 204 15.29 -11.86 -6.34
C VAL A 204 16.66 -12.45 -6.64
N LYS A 205 17.18 -12.19 -7.83
CA LYS A 205 18.49 -12.69 -8.27
C LYS A 205 19.65 -12.14 -7.43
N ASN A 206 19.59 -10.85 -7.10
CA ASN A 206 20.72 -10.16 -6.44
C ASN A 206 20.73 -10.33 -4.93
N GLU A 207 19.56 -10.36 -4.28
CA GLU A 207 19.48 -10.33 -2.82
C GLU A 207 18.86 -11.59 -2.19
N PHE A 208 18.10 -12.39 -2.94
CA PHE A 208 17.33 -13.51 -2.40
C PHE A 208 17.61 -14.84 -3.10
N SER A 209 18.66 -14.94 -3.91
CA SER A 209 18.97 -16.15 -4.69
C SER A 209 19.12 -17.42 -3.86
N ASP A 210 19.45 -17.30 -2.58
CA ASP A 210 19.59 -18.45 -1.67
C ASP A 210 18.22 -19.02 -1.24
N VAL A 211 17.18 -18.17 -1.15
CA VAL A 211 15.87 -18.52 -0.58
C VAL A 211 14.71 -18.38 -1.56
N ALA A 212 14.94 -17.79 -2.72
CA ALA A 212 13.90 -17.58 -3.75
C ALA A 212 14.48 -17.87 -5.15
N ILE A 213 13.59 -18.22 -6.07
CA ILE A 213 13.92 -18.47 -7.48
C ILE A 213 12.82 -17.93 -8.37
N SER A 214 13.20 -17.32 -9.51
CA SER A 214 12.21 -16.93 -10.52
C SER A 214 11.65 -18.17 -11.22
N TRP A 215 10.39 -18.10 -11.64
CA TRP A 215 9.80 -19.20 -12.41
C TRP A 215 10.53 -19.43 -13.74
N GLU A 216 11.12 -18.39 -14.33
CA GLU A 216 11.89 -18.46 -15.58
C GLU A 216 13.21 -19.25 -15.40
N ASP A 217 13.82 -19.17 -14.21
CA ASP A 217 15.06 -19.87 -13.87
C ASP A 217 14.80 -21.26 -13.25
N CYS A 218 13.54 -21.56 -12.88
CA CYS A 218 13.14 -22.80 -12.26
C CYS A 218 12.99 -23.92 -13.30
N SER A 219 13.78 -24.97 -13.19
CA SER A 219 13.75 -26.13 -14.10
C SER A 219 12.70 -27.19 -13.74
N GLY A 220 11.68 -26.81 -12.95
CA GLY A 220 10.56 -27.66 -12.54
C GLY A 220 10.65 -28.24 -11.14
N ASP A 221 11.73 -27.95 -10.42
CA ASP A 221 11.89 -28.26 -8.98
C ASP A 221 12.52 -27.04 -8.32
N GLU A 222 11.71 -26.31 -7.56
CA GLU A 222 12.14 -25.16 -6.76
C GLU A 222 12.82 -25.57 -5.44
N GLY A 223 12.69 -26.84 -5.06
CA GLY A 223 13.16 -27.34 -3.77
C GLY A 223 12.45 -26.62 -2.61
N ASP A 224 13.25 -26.11 -1.68
CA ASP A 224 12.74 -25.33 -0.54
C ASP A 224 12.61 -23.82 -0.81
N LYS A 225 12.96 -23.35 -2.01
CA LYS A 225 12.93 -21.94 -2.35
C LYS A 225 11.52 -21.41 -2.59
N ILE A 226 11.35 -20.13 -2.39
CA ILE A 226 10.12 -19.40 -2.73
C ILE A 226 10.07 -19.25 -4.24
N LEU A 227 9.04 -19.77 -4.88
CA LEU A 227 8.82 -19.57 -6.31
C LEU A 227 8.25 -18.17 -6.56
N VAL A 228 8.99 -17.35 -7.29
CA VAL A 228 8.56 -16.01 -7.69
C VAL A 228 8.08 -16.02 -9.13
N GLN A 229 6.83 -15.60 -9.34
CA GLN A 229 6.20 -15.53 -10.66
C GLN A 229 5.50 -14.18 -10.86
N ASP A 230 5.15 -13.85 -12.11
CA ASP A 230 4.34 -12.68 -12.42
C ASP A 230 2.98 -13.06 -13.03
N VAL A 231 1.99 -12.18 -12.88
CA VAL A 231 0.62 -12.36 -13.40
C VAL A 231 0.05 -11.03 -13.92
#